data_a02ae1cb51876a5c6f01de2c7beae7f1
#
_entry.id   a02ae1cb51876a5c6f01de2c7beae7f1
#
_cell.length_a   1.000
_cell.length_b   1.000
_cell.length_c   1.000
_cell.angle_alpha   90.00
_cell.angle_beta   90.00
_cell.angle_gamma   90.00
#
_symmetry.space_group_name_H-M   'P 1'
#
loop_
_entity.id
_entity.type
_entity.pdbx_description
1 polymer ?
#
loop_
_entity_poly.entity_id
_entity_poly.type
_entity_poly.pdbx_seq_one_letter_code
_entity_poly.pdbx_strand_id
1 'polypeptide(L)'
;MFLLGFPLLIIPIAIYNIMAFLIPVPWDSELATIRMMSGGSWRIVFSDLLLALALIMLFFETIKATRTSARSIVDHMLSTLVFVGALIEFLLVDRAATSTFALIVLICLIDVIGGYTVSIRTARRDYSIERPDAI
;
A
#
# COMPACT_ATOMS: atom_id res chain seq x y z
N MET A 1 -4.29 -18.16 0.51
CA MET A 1 -5.44 -18.14 1.42
C MET A 1 -5.21 -17.31 2.67
N PHE A 2 -4.07 -17.47 3.33
CA PHE A 2 -3.70 -16.71 4.53
C PHE A 2 -3.63 -15.20 4.27
N LEU A 3 -3.24 -14.78 3.07
CA LEU A 3 -3.07 -13.37 2.70
C LEU A 3 -4.38 -12.61 2.46
N LEU A 4 -5.51 -13.29 2.36
CA LEU A 4 -6.79 -12.65 2.03
C LEU A 4 -7.41 -11.82 3.16
N GLY A 5 -7.00 -12.06 4.39
CA GLY A 5 -7.47 -11.26 5.53
C GLY A 5 -6.41 -10.37 6.15
N PHE A 6 -5.27 -10.22 5.47
CA PHE A 6 -4.13 -9.47 6.00
C PHE A 6 -3.78 -8.30 5.08
N PRO A 7 -3.80 -7.06 5.57
CA PRO A 7 -3.44 -5.90 4.75
C PRO A 7 -1.93 -5.89 4.50
N LEU A 8 -1.54 -6.09 3.23
CA LEU A 8 -0.14 -6.23 2.84
C LEU A 8 0.66 -4.93 3.06
N LEU A 9 0.01 -3.77 3.08
CA LEU A 9 0.67 -2.49 3.31
C LEU A 9 1.22 -2.33 4.74
N ILE A 10 0.84 -3.22 5.67
CA ILE A 10 1.53 -3.30 6.96
C ILE A 10 3.03 -3.60 6.77
N ILE A 11 3.40 -4.36 5.76
CA ILE A 11 4.79 -4.78 5.53
C ILE A 11 5.72 -3.57 5.31
N PRO A 12 5.48 -2.68 4.34
CA PRO A 12 6.35 -1.51 4.18
C PRO A 12 6.31 -0.55 5.38
N ILE A 13 5.16 -0.43 6.06
CA ILE A 13 5.07 0.39 7.28
C ILE A 13 5.94 -0.22 8.39
N ALA A 14 5.87 -1.54 8.58
CA ALA A 14 6.69 -2.23 9.57
C ALA A 14 8.19 -2.09 9.26
N ILE A 15 8.59 -2.24 8.01
CA ILE A 15 9.98 -2.07 7.58
C ILE A 15 10.43 -0.63 7.85
N TYR A 16 9.60 0.36 7.53
CA TYR A 16 9.91 1.76 7.81
C TYR A 16 10.17 1.96 9.30
N ASN A 17 9.28 1.47 10.16
CA ASN A 17 9.40 1.64 11.61
C ASN A 17 10.64 0.93 12.16
N ILE A 18 10.92 -0.29 11.70
CA ILE A 18 12.13 -1.02 12.11
C ILE A 18 13.39 -0.22 11.77
N MET A 19 13.46 0.32 10.56
CA MET A 19 14.61 1.12 10.15
C MET A 19 14.67 2.46 10.87
N ALA A 20 13.55 3.13 11.06
CA ALA A 20 13.51 4.44 11.70
C ALA A 20 13.92 4.39 13.18
N PHE A 21 13.57 3.32 13.89
CA PHE A 21 13.78 3.22 15.33
C PHE A 21 14.95 2.32 15.73
N LEU A 22 15.27 1.31 14.94
CA LEU A 22 16.27 0.29 15.31
C LEU A 22 17.55 0.35 14.47
N ILE A 23 17.46 0.83 13.23
CA ILE A 23 18.60 0.84 12.31
C ILE A 23 18.82 2.28 11.82
N PRO A 24 19.84 2.96 12.34
CA PRO A 24 20.06 4.40 12.03
C PRO A 24 20.70 4.58 10.65
N VAL A 25 20.03 4.17 9.59
CA VAL A 25 20.47 4.38 8.21
C VAL A 25 19.61 5.48 7.58
N PRO A 26 20.23 6.54 7.04
CA PRO A 26 19.47 7.59 6.36
C PRO A 26 18.70 7.05 5.15
N TRP A 27 17.48 7.55 4.94
CA TRP A 27 16.62 7.14 3.84
C TRP A 27 17.18 7.50 2.47
N ASP A 28 18.05 8.49 2.40
CA ASP A 28 18.73 8.95 1.18
C ASP A 28 20.08 8.24 0.94
N SER A 29 20.42 7.23 1.74
CA SER A 29 21.64 6.43 1.55
C SER A 29 21.61 5.74 0.19
N GLU A 30 22.65 5.96 -0.57
CA GLU A 30 22.78 5.38 -1.91
C GLU A 30 23.04 3.89 -1.85
N LEU A 31 22.26 3.15 -2.61
CA LEU A 31 22.42 1.70 -2.78
C LEU A 31 23.12 1.38 -4.09
N ALA A 32 22.82 2.13 -5.15
CA ALA A 32 23.38 1.91 -6.47
C ALA A 32 23.18 3.15 -7.33
N THR A 33 24.05 3.31 -8.31
CA THR A 33 23.88 4.32 -9.35
C THR A 33 23.97 3.67 -10.71
N ILE A 34 22.95 3.86 -11.52
CA ILE A 34 22.85 3.30 -12.87
C ILE A 34 23.03 4.42 -13.88
N ARG A 35 23.97 4.23 -14.79
CA ARG A 35 24.14 5.17 -15.90
C ARG A 35 23.12 4.87 -16.99
N MET A 36 22.31 5.87 -17.29
CA MET A 36 21.26 5.76 -18.29
C MET A 36 21.81 5.98 -19.70
N MET A 37 21.10 5.47 -20.69
CA MET A 37 21.48 5.66 -22.11
C MET A 37 21.50 7.13 -22.54
N SER A 38 20.75 7.97 -21.83
CA SER A 38 20.76 9.43 -22.06
C SER A 38 22.04 10.12 -21.61
N GLY A 39 22.93 9.41 -20.90
CA GLY A 39 24.12 9.98 -20.25
C GLY A 39 23.88 10.45 -18.82
N GLY A 40 22.63 10.49 -18.37
CA GLY A 40 22.29 10.81 -16.99
C GLY A 40 22.58 9.65 -16.05
N SER A 41 22.66 9.93 -14.75
CA SER A 41 22.86 8.93 -13.71
C SER A 41 21.60 8.83 -12.83
N TRP A 42 21.09 7.61 -12.68
CA TRP A 42 19.98 7.34 -11.77
C TRP A 42 20.53 6.78 -10.45
N ARG A 43 20.39 7.58 -9.43
CA ARG A 43 20.81 7.22 -8.07
C ARG A 43 19.65 6.56 -7.35
N ILE A 44 19.83 5.30 -6.92
CA ILE A 44 18.85 4.51 -6.20
C ILE A 44 19.18 4.58 -4.70
N VAL A 45 18.21 4.96 -3.90
CA VAL A 45 18.36 5.08 -2.44
C VAL A 45 17.40 4.13 -1.70
N PHE A 46 17.60 3.95 -0.39
CA PHE A 46 16.72 3.09 0.42
C PHE A 46 15.25 3.43 0.31
N SER A 47 14.93 4.72 0.30
CA SER A 47 13.56 5.21 0.13
C SER A 47 12.91 4.67 -1.14
N ASP A 48 13.65 4.63 -2.24
CA ASP A 48 13.14 4.15 -3.52
C ASP A 48 12.72 2.68 -3.45
N LEU A 49 13.54 1.84 -2.81
CA LEU A 49 13.22 0.42 -2.65
C LEU A 49 11.99 0.20 -1.77
N LEU A 50 11.89 0.95 -0.68
CA LEU A 50 10.75 0.83 0.22
C LEU A 50 9.46 1.26 -0.47
N LEU A 51 9.50 2.37 -1.22
CA LEU A 51 8.34 2.84 -1.99
C LEU A 51 7.98 1.89 -3.13
N ALA A 52 8.97 1.32 -3.80
CA ALA A 52 8.73 0.30 -4.82
C ALA A 52 8.03 -0.93 -4.22
N LEU A 53 8.48 -1.38 -3.04
CA LEU A 53 7.82 -2.47 -2.32
C LEU A 53 6.38 -2.12 -1.97
N ALA A 54 6.13 -0.90 -1.47
CA ALA A 54 4.79 -0.45 -1.13
C ALA A 54 3.86 -0.43 -2.36
N LEU A 55 4.38 -0.02 -3.53
CA LEU A 55 3.61 -0.05 -4.78
C LEU A 55 3.30 -1.47 -5.24
N ILE A 56 4.23 -2.41 -5.08
CA ILE A 56 4.00 -3.83 -5.37
C ILE A 56 2.92 -4.39 -4.44
N MET A 57 2.98 -4.06 -3.15
CA MET A 57 1.95 -4.48 -2.20
C MET A 57 0.58 -3.88 -2.55
N LEU A 58 0.53 -2.62 -2.98
CA LEU A 58 -0.69 -1.97 -3.46
C LEU A 58 -1.29 -2.72 -4.66
N PHE A 59 -0.45 -3.16 -5.58
CA PHE A 59 -0.91 -3.95 -6.73
C PHE A 59 -1.60 -5.23 -6.27
N PHE A 60 -1.00 -5.98 -5.34
CA PHE A 60 -1.62 -7.20 -4.81
C PHE A 60 -2.90 -6.90 -4.01
N GLU A 61 -2.93 -5.80 -3.25
CA GLU A 61 -4.15 -5.37 -2.56
C GLU A 61 -5.29 -5.09 -3.56
N THR A 62 -4.97 -4.45 -4.67
CA THR A 62 -5.95 -4.17 -5.73
C THR A 62 -6.52 -5.48 -6.31
N ILE A 63 -5.67 -6.47 -6.54
CA ILE A 63 -6.13 -7.80 -7.00
C ILE A 63 -7.04 -8.45 -5.95
N LYS A 64 -6.67 -8.41 -4.68
CA LYS A 64 -7.50 -8.94 -3.59
C LYS A 64 -8.87 -8.28 -3.54
N ALA A 65 -8.96 -6.98 -3.84
CA ALA A 65 -10.19 -6.20 -3.84
C ALA A 65 -11.20 -6.67 -4.90
N THR A 66 -10.76 -7.39 -5.93
CA THR A 66 -11.68 -7.94 -6.95
C THR A 66 -12.52 -9.12 -6.44
N ARG A 67 -12.19 -9.67 -5.28
CA ARG A 67 -12.91 -10.81 -4.72
C ARG A 67 -14.11 -10.35 -3.91
N THR A 68 -15.27 -10.97 -4.16
CA THR A 68 -16.53 -10.68 -3.47
C THR A 68 -16.79 -11.72 -2.39
N SER A 69 -16.26 -11.49 -1.19
CA SER A 69 -16.49 -12.36 -0.05
C SER A 69 -16.59 -11.54 1.23
N ALA A 70 -17.11 -12.15 2.31
CA ALA A 70 -17.11 -11.51 3.63
C ALA A 70 -15.70 -11.14 4.11
N ARG A 71 -14.70 -11.95 3.74
CA ARG A 71 -13.29 -11.67 4.02
C ARG A 71 -12.80 -10.40 3.33
N SER A 72 -13.33 -10.10 2.15
CA SER A 72 -13.02 -8.89 1.41
C SER A 72 -13.43 -7.63 2.18
N ILE A 73 -14.59 -7.65 2.82
CA ILE A 73 -15.08 -6.54 3.65
C ILE A 73 -14.15 -6.34 4.85
N VAL A 74 -13.80 -7.42 5.55
CA VAL A 74 -12.88 -7.38 6.70
C VAL A 74 -11.51 -6.86 6.28
N ASP A 75 -11.01 -7.32 5.14
CA ASP A 75 -9.72 -6.88 4.60
C ASP A 75 -9.71 -5.36 4.35
N HIS A 76 -10.77 -4.82 3.76
CA HIS A 76 -10.90 -3.37 3.53
C HIS A 76 -11.03 -2.58 4.83
N MET A 77 -11.73 -3.11 5.82
CA MET A 77 -11.81 -2.48 7.14
C MET A 77 -10.43 -2.43 7.80
N LEU A 78 -9.66 -3.52 7.71
CA LEU A 78 -8.30 -3.57 8.23
C LEU A 78 -7.36 -2.61 7.49
N SER A 79 -7.48 -2.52 6.17
CA SER A 79 -6.71 -1.55 5.36
C SER A 79 -7.04 -0.12 5.76
N THR A 80 -8.29 0.18 6.07
CA THR A 80 -8.70 1.49 6.56
C THR A 80 -8.05 1.78 7.92
N LEU A 81 -8.01 0.80 8.83
CA LEU A 81 -7.34 0.96 10.12
C LEU A 81 -5.84 1.17 9.97
N VAL A 82 -5.22 0.47 9.05
CA VAL A 82 -3.79 0.65 8.72
C VAL A 82 -3.54 2.07 8.21
N PHE A 83 -4.38 2.57 7.31
CA PHE A 83 -4.28 3.93 6.81
C PHE A 83 -4.41 4.97 7.95
N VAL A 84 -5.43 4.82 8.79
CA VAL A 84 -5.65 5.74 9.92
C VAL A 84 -4.47 5.70 10.89
N GLY A 85 -3.98 4.51 11.21
CA GLY A 85 -2.82 4.34 12.07
C GLY A 85 -1.56 4.97 11.49
N ALA A 86 -1.30 4.76 10.21
CA ALA A 86 -0.16 5.37 9.52
C ALA A 86 -0.28 6.90 9.45
N LEU A 87 -1.47 7.43 9.22
CA LEU A 87 -1.71 8.87 9.22
C LEU A 87 -1.44 9.49 10.60
N ILE A 88 -1.93 8.84 11.66
CA ILE A 88 -1.69 9.27 13.04
C ILE A 88 -0.19 9.25 13.34
N GLU A 89 0.50 8.20 12.95
CA GLU A 89 1.96 8.09 13.12
C GLU A 89 2.68 9.21 12.39
N PHE A 90 2.31 9.47 11.14
CA PHE A 90 2.89 10.57 10.35
C PHE A 90 2.73 11.92 11.04
N LEU A 91 1.58 12.18 11.65
CA LEU A 91 1.27 13.47 12.27
C LEU A 91 1.87 13.63 13.66
N LEU A 92 2.03 12.55 14.42
CA LEU A 92 2.40 12.61 15.84
C LEU A 92 3.81 12.11 16.15
N VAL A 93 4.40 11.30 15.28
CA VAL A 93 5.73 10.71 15.52
C VAL A 93 6.77 11.44 14.69
N ASP A 94 7.74 12.07 15.36
CA ASP A 94 8.78 12.87 14.72
C ASP A 94 9.57 12.08 13.67
N ARG A 95 9.94 10.85 13.96
CA ARG A 95 10.72 10.01 13.03
C ARG A 95 9.93 9.58 11.78
N ALA A 96 8.61 9.68 11.81
CA ALA A 96 7.74 9.42 10.66
C ALA A 96 7.47 10.68 9.84
N ALA A 97 7.95 11.84 10.26
CA ALA A 97 7.76 13.12 9.55
C ALA A 97 8.72 13.24 8.35
N THR A 98 8.61 12.33 7.41
CA THR A 98 9.46 12.27 6.20
C THR A 98 8.61 12.17 4.95
N SER A 99 9.15 12.59 3.82
CA SER A 99 8.48 12.41 2.51
C SER A 99 8.27 10.93 2.19
N THR A 100 9.21 10.07 2.57
CA THR A 100 9.08 8.62 2.38
C THR A 100 7.83 8.08 3.08
N PHE A 101 7.63 8.41 4.35
CA PHE A 101 6.46 7.96 5.11
C PHE A 101 5.17 8.62 4.60
N ALA A 102 5.23 9.89 4.24
CA ALA A 102 4.08 10.60 3.64
C ALA A 102 3.60 9.90 2.37
N LEU A 103 4.52 9.44 1.51
CA LEU A 103 4.17 8.71 0.31
C LEU A 103 3.59 7.32 0.61
N ILE A 104 4.07 6.64 1.67
CA ILE A 104 3.47 5.38 2.12
C ILE A 104 2.04 5.63 2.61
N VAL A 105 1.79 6.69 3.36
CA VAL A 105 0.43 7.08 3.79
C VAL A 105 -0.47 7.33 2.59
N LEU A 106 0.04 8.02 1.57
CA LEU A 106 -0.70 8.26 0.33
C LEU A 106 -1.03 6.95 -0.40
N ILE A 107 -0.09 6.01 -0.44
CA ILE A 107 -0.31 4.68 -1.02
C ILE A 107 -1.41 3.94 -0.23
N CYS A 108 -1.41 4.03 1.09
CA CYS A 108 -2.48 3.46 1.93
C CYS A 108 -3.85 4.09 1.63
N LEU A 109 -3.88 5.41 1.41
CA LEU A 109 -5.11 6.10 1.03
C LEU A 109 -5.65 5.60 -0.32
N ILE A 110 -4.76 5.45 -1.30
CA ILE A 110 -5.11 4.91 -2.62
C ILE A 110 -5.65 3.49 -2.49
N ASP A 111 -5.05 2.67 -1.62
CA ASP A 111 -5.52 1.32 -1.34
C ASP A 111 -6.95 1.32 -0.79
N VAL A 112 -7.23 2.17 0.19
CA VAL A 112 -8.56 2.28 0.80
C VAL A 112 -9.60 2.69 -0.24
N ILE A 113 -9.36 3.78 -0.96
CA ILE A 113 -10.29 4.32 -1.95
C ILE A 113 -10.45 3.36 -3.12
N GLY A 114 -9.33 2.90 -3.68
CA GLY A 114 -9.32 1.99 -4.81
C GLY A 114 -9.93 0.64 -4.49
N GLY A 115 -9.60 0.09 -3.32
CA GLY A 115 -10.12 -1.20 -2.86
C GLY A 115 -11.63 -1.19 -2.71
N TYR A 116 -12.20 -0.19 -2.04
CA TYR A 116 -13.66 -0.05 -1.91
C TYR A 116 -14.32 0.14 -3.28
N THR A 117 -13.75 0.98 -4.13
CA THR A 117 -14.29 1.24 -5.48
C THR A 117 -14.34 -0.04 -6.32
N VAL A 118 -13.25 -0.80 -6.35
CA VAL A 118 -13.16 -2.06 -7.11
C VAL A 118 -14.13 -3.08 -6.54
N SER A 119 -14.20 -3.24 -5.22
CA SER A 119 -15.10 -4.19 -4.56
C SER A 119 -16.56 -3.87 -4.83
N ILE A 120 -16.96 -2.61 -4.77
CA ILE A 120 -18.35 -2.20 -5.04
C ILE A 120 -18.72 -2.50 -6.50
N ARG A 121 -17.86 -2.18 -7.45
CA ARG A 121 -18.11 -2.45 -8.87
C ARG A 121 -18.21 -3.94 -9.17
N THR A 122 -17.32 -4.74 -8.60
CA THR A 122 -17.31 -6.19 -8.77
C THR A 122 -18.57 -6.82 -8.18
N ALA A 123 -19.01 -6.39 -7.00
CA ALA A 123 -20.22 -6.86 -6.35
C ALA A 123 -21.48 -6.52 -7.19
N ARG A 124 -21.55 -5.31 -7.75
CA ARG A 124 -22.66 -4.91 -8.63
C ARG A 124 -22.72 -5.75 -9.90
N ARG A 125 -21.57 -6.06 -10.48
CA ARG A 125 -21.49 -6.89 -11.69
C ARG A 125 -21.98 -8.32 -11.43
N ASP A 126 -21.53 -8.94 -10.35
CA ASP A 126 -21.97 -10.28 -9.96
C ASP A 126 -23.47 -10.33 -9.70
N TYR A 127 -24.01 -9.32 -9.01
CA TYR A 127 -25.43 -9.20 -8.72
C TYR A 127 -26.28 -9.08 -9.99
N SER A 128 -25.83 -8.35 -11.01
CA SER A 128 -26.54 -8.19 -12.28
C SER A 128 -26.53 -9.48 -13.11
N ILE A 129 -25.52 -10.32 -12.97
CA ILE A 129 -25.44 -11.62 -13.64
C ILE A 129 -26.38 -12.65 -12.97
N GLU A 130 -26.52 -12.60 -11.66
CA GLU A 130 -27.37 -13.53 -10.89
C GLU A 130 -28.88 -13.26 -11.03
N ARG A 131 -29.29 -12.18 -11.68
CA ARG A 131 -30.70 -11.85 -11.94
C ARG A 131 -31.01 -11.80 -13.43
N PRO A 132 -30.87 -12.92 -14.16
CA PRO A 132 -31.23 -12.92 -15.58
C PRO A 132 -32.74 -12.72 -15.82
N ASP A 133 -33.57 -13.00 -14.81
CA ASP A 133 -35.04 -12.98 -14.92
C ASP A 133 -35.67 -11.69 -14.33
N ALA A 134 -34.88 -10.71 -13.95
CA ALA A 134 -35.37 -9.44 -13.47
C ALA A 134 -35.74 -8.53 -14.66
N ILE A 135 -36.61 -9.06 -15.53
CA ILE A 135 -37.18 -8.34 -16.67
C ILE A 135 -38.58 -7.85 -16.31
#